data_13f336c82c2c2ecd97059195982cce13
#
_entry.id   13f336c82c2c2ecd97059195982cce13
#
_cell.length_a   1.000
_cell.length_b   1.000
_cell.length_c   1.000
_cell.angle_alpha   90.00
_cell.angle_beta   90.00
_cell.angle_gamma   90.00
#
_symmetry.space_group_name_H-M   'P 1'
#
loop_
_entity.id
_entity.type
_entity.pdbx_description
1 polymer ?
#
loop_
_entity_poly.entity_id
_entity_poly.type
_entity_poly.pdbx_seq_one_letter_code
_entity_poly.pdbx_strand_id
1 'polypeptide(L)'
;MRYLFNRSISSIPASASLAINEKAKAMRAAGKDVITLAAGEPDFDTPDRARIAGIRAISEGHTHYTESRGIRPLREGIARMLREDRGIDCTADNILMAPGGKYAIYETVRTLIDPGEGQEVMILNPGWVSYAPIVSAAGGVPVGVELTFEENYHITRQALEKVVSPRTRLLIMNYPNNPTGCVLSREEAACIADFALDHELLILSDEVYSTIVYDGAESVSPASIARVADHVITVNGFSKCAAMTGWRLGYICAPREIVDMVQMLNQHTMSCLSEFAMEAALEALQCKDETAAMVESYRHRRDFFVAGLNAIPGVTCHVPKGTFYAWAKIELDGKNSQEIADYLLEEAGVATVPGDAYGLGGTCCIRMSFATAEGDLREALRRMDAAIREING
;
A
#
# COMPACT_ATOMS: atom_id res chain seq x y z
N MET A 1 -3.73 -13.79 -37.44
CA MET A 1 -4.77 -12.84 -36.94
C MET A 1 -4.10 -11.87 -35.99
N ARG A 2 -4.25 -10.55 -36.15
CA ARG A 2 -3.68 -9.55 -35.24
C ARG A 2 -4.79 -9.07 -34.32
N TYR A 3 -4.66 -9.33 -33.01
CA TYR A 3 -5.62 -8.88 -32.00
C TYR A 3 -5.47 -7.37 -31.80
N LEU A 4 -6.59 -6.65 -31.66
CA LEU A 4 -6.64 -5.26 -31.26
C LEU A 4 -6.97 -5.20 -29.76
N PHE A 5 -6.05 -4.66 -28.99
CA PHE A 5 -6.21 -4.50 -27.54
C PHE A 5 -6.58 -3.06 -27.20
N ASN A 6 -7.20 -2.88 -26.04
CA ASN A 6 -7.43 -1.56 -25.45
C ASN A 6 -6.08 -0.86 -25.22
N ARG A 7 -5.93 0.37 -25.72
CA ARG A 7 -4.67 1.12 -25.66
C ARG A 7 -4.24 1.43 -24.22
N SER A 8 -5.17 1.80 -23.35
CA SER A 8 -4.86 2.10 -21.94
C SER A 8 -4.39 0.85 -21.18
N ILE A 9 -4.84 -0.35 -21.57
CA ILE A 9 -4.37 -1.61 -20.96
C ILE A 9 -3.01 -2.01 -21.56
N SER A 10 -2.84 -1.90 -22.87
CA SER A 10 -1.59 -2.31 -23.51
C SER A 10 -0.38 -1.41 -23.20
N SER A 11 -0.61 -0.21 -22.65
CA SER A 11 0.44 0.69 -22.18
C SER A 11 0.90 0.42 -20.74
N ILE A 12 0.20 -0.45 -19.99
CA ILE A 12 0.55 -0.75 -18.60
C ILE A 12 1.81 -1.61 -18.55
N PRO A 13 2.87 -1.18 -17.85
CA PRO A 13 4.06 -2.00 -17.65
C PRO A 13 3.78 -3.19 -16.73
N ALA A 14 4.56 -4.26 -16.88
CA ALA A 14 4.54 -5.36 -15.91
C ALA A 14 4.93 -4.85 -14.52
N SER A 15 4.36 -5.46 -13.47
CA SER A 15 4.66 -5.09 -12.09
C SER A 15 6.11 -5.43 -11.73
N ALA A 16 6.93 -4.42 -11.42
CA ALA A 16 8.33 -4.60 -11.03
C ALA A 16 8.48 -5.54 -9.83
N SER A 17 7.64 -5.40 -8.79
CA SER A 17 7.69 -6.27 -7.62
C SER A 17 7.37 -7.73 -7.96
N LEU A 18 6.43 -8.00 -8.88
CA LEU A 18 6.12 -9.36 -9.32
C LEU A 18 7.24 -9.94 -10.16
N ALA A 19 7.81 -9.17 -11.09
CA ALA A 19 8.91 -9.62 -11.95
C ALA A 19 10.14 -10.05 -11.14
N ILE A 20 10.51 -9.29 -10.11
CA ILE A 20 11.62 -9.64 -9.22
C ILE A 20 11.32 -10.90 -8.41
N ASN A 21 10.09 -11.03 -7.88
CA ASN A 21 9.70 -12.25 -7.16
C ASN A 21 9.73 -13.50 -8.05
N GLU A 22 9.31 -13.39 -9.32
CA GLU A 22 9.38 -14.47 -10.30
C GLU A 22 10.84 -14.82 -10.63
N LYS A 23 11.71 -13.82 -10.85
CA LYS A 23 13.17 -14.02 -11.08
C LYS A 23 13.80 -14.72 -9.87
N ALA A 24 13.53 -14.27 -8.65
CA ALA A 24 14.02 -14.91 -7.42
C ALA A 24 13.53 -16.35 -7.27
N LYS A 25 12.26 -16.63 -7.58
CA LYS A 25 11.68 -17.98 -7.56
C LYS A 25 12.34 -18.89 -8.60
N ALA A 26 12.58 -18.40 -9.81
CA ALA A 26 13.27 -19.14 -10.87
C ALA A 26 14.72 -19.48 -10.46
N MET A 27 15.43 -18.51 -9.86
CA MET A 27 16.80 -18.73 -9.35
C MET A 27 16.84 -19.81 -8.26
N ARG A 28 15.89 -19.79 -7.30
CA ARG A 28 15.77 -20.85 -6.28
C ARG A 28 15.47 -22.22 -6.89
N ALA A 29 14.56 -22.27 -7.88
CA ALA A 29 14.27 -23.53 -8.60
C ALA A 29 15.50 -24.08 -9.35
N ALA A 30 16.43 -23.19 -9.75
CA ALA A 30 17.72 -23.56 -10.33
C ALA A 30 18.81 -23.89 -9.28
N GLY A 31 18.44 -24.01 -8.00
CA GLY A 31 19.35 -24.38 -6.91
C GLY A 31 20.18 -23.24 -6.33
N LYS A 32 19.90 -21.98 -6.69
CA LYS A 32 20.57 -20.82 -6.08
C LYS A 32 19.94 -20.48 -4.73
N ASP A 33 20.77 -20.13 -3.77
CA ASP A 33 20.32 -19.65 -2.46
C ASP A 33 19.99 -18.16 -2.53
N VAL A 34 18.68 -17.83 -2.58
CA VAL A 34 18.18 -16.46 -2.73
C VAL A 34 17.25 -16.11 -1.57
N ILE A 35 17.59 -15.05 -0.85
CA ILE A 35 16.74 -14.43 0.16
C ILE A 35 15.85 -13.38 -0.52
N THR A 36 14.53 -13.40 -0.26
CA THR A 36 13.63 -12.40 -0.84
C THR A 36 13.20 -11.37 0.18
N LEU A 37 13.55 -10.10 -0.06
CA LEU A 37 13.07 -8.94 0.66
C LEU A 37 12.10 -8.09 -0.20
N ALA A 38 11.69 -8.62 -1.34
CA ALA A 38 10.79 -7.95 -2.27
C ALA A 38 9.31 -8.16 -1.95
N ALA A 39 8.97 -9.12 -1.07
CA ALA A 39 7.58 -9.45 -0.72
C ALA A 39 6.89 -8.27 0.00
N GLY A 40 5.62 -8.06 -0.33
CA GLY A 40 4.80 -7.02 0.28
C GLY A 40 3.65 -7.59 1.11
N GLU A 41 3.91 -8.64 1.90
CA GLU A 41 2.89 -9.28 2.75
C GLU A 41 3.45 -9.63 4.13
N PRO A 42 2.58 -9.66 5.16
CA PRO A 42 2.95 -10.19 6.48
C PRO A 42 3.45 -11.62 6.38
N ASP A 43 4.45 -11.96 7.18
CA ASP A 43 4.98 -13.32 7.35
C ASP A 43 4.33 -14.06 8.53
N PHE A 44 3.21 -13.56 9.00
CA PHE A 44 2.36 -14.16 10.02
C PHE A 44 1.14 -14.83 9.39
N ASP A 45 0.62 -15.83 10.08
CA ASP A 45 -0.68 -16.40 9.74
C ASP A 45 -1.81 -15.46 10.16
N THR A 46 -2.93 -15.56 9.44
CA THR A 46 -4.19 -14.96 9.90
C THR A 46 -4.51 -15.43 11.32
N PRO A 47 -4.93 -14.56 12.25
CA PRO A 47 -5.27 -14.95 13.63
C PRO A 47 -6.23 -16.14 13.70
N ASP A 48 -5.98 -17.05 14.63
CA ASP A 48 -6.75 -18.30 14.77
C ASP A 48 -8.24 -18.05 14.90
N ARG A 49 -8.64 -17.04 15.66
CA ARG A 49 -10.04 -16.65 15.85
C ARG A 49 -10.71 -16.34 14.51
N ALA A 50 -10.07 -15.59 13.63
CA ALA A 50 -10.58 -15.26 12.30
C ALA A 50 -10.60 -16.51 11.39
N ARG A 51 -9.55 -17.35 11.41
CA ARG A 51 -9.50 -18.60 10.63
C ARG A 51 -10.62 -19.55 11.02
N ILE A 52 -10.85 -19.75 12.33
CA ILE A 52 -11.88 -20.63 12.85
C ILE A 52 -13.27 -20.10 12.46
N ALA A 53 -13.51 -18.79 12.52
CA ALA A 53 -14.77 -18.20 12.09
C ALA A 53 -15.06 -18.47 10.59
N GLY A 54 -14.06 -18.32 9.73
CA GLY A 54 -14.20 -18.65 8.30
C GLY A 54 -14.51 -20.12 8.04
N ILE A 55 -13.81 -21.05 8.74
CA ILE A 55 -14.07 -22.50 8.64
C ILE A 55 -15.50 -22.81 9.12
N ARG A 56 -15.92 -22.22 10.24
CA ARG A 56 -17.28 -22.41 10.79
C ARG A 56 -18.32 -21.91 9.79
N ALA A 57 -18.17 -20.72 9.24
CA ALA A 57 -19.09 -20.15 8.26
C ALA A 57 -19.25 -21.05 7.03
N ILE A 58 -18.15 -21.63 6.51
CA ILE A 58 -18.22 -22.61 5.42
C ILE A 58 -19.02 -23.85 5.85
N SER A 59 -18.79 -24.36 7.07
CA SER A 59 -19.46 -25.57 7.58
C SER A 59 -20.95 -25.35 7.83
N GLU A 60 -21.34 -24.12 8.15
CA GLU A 60 -22.73 -23.70 8.37
C GLU A 60 -23.45 -23.31 7.07
N GLY A 61 -22.75 -23.33 5.92
CA GLY A 61 -23.34 -23.09 4.60
C GLY A 61 -23.41 -21.61 4.20
N HIS A 62 -22.60 -20.74 4.80
CA HIS A 62 -22.47 -19.31 4.43
C HIS A 62 -21.68 -19.16 3.13
N THR A 63 -22.25 -19.69 2.03
CA THR A 63 -21.61 -19.80 0.72
C THR A 63 -22.47 -19.27 -0.42
N HIS A 64 -23.50 -18.49 -0.08
CA HIS A 64 -24.45 -17.90 -1.02
C HIS A 64 -24.15 -16.43 -1.32
N TYR A 65 -24.91 -15.83 -2.22
CA TYR A 65 -24.86 -14.40 -2.48
C TYR A 65 -25.33 -13.61 -1.25
N THR A 66 -24.60 -12.54 -0.98
CA THR A 66 -24.90 -11.58 0.08
C THR A 66 -25.23 -10.20 -0.48
N GLU A 67 -25.40 -9.21 0.40
CA GLU A 67 -25.51 -7.80 -0.02
C GLU A 67 -24.24 -7.37 -0.80
N SER A 68 -24.43 -6.66 -1.91
CA SER A 68 -23.31 -6.16 -2.74
C SER A 68 -22.37 -5.21 -2.00
N ARG A 69 -22.85 -4.52 -0.95
CA ARG A 69 -22.02 -3.69 -0.06
C ARG A 69 -21.21 -4.51 0.95
N GLY A 70 -21.46 -5.80 1.07
CA GLY A 70 -20.94 -6.66 2.13
C GLY A 70 -21.91 -6.76 3.32
N ILE A 71 -21.74 -7.80 4.13
CA ILE A 71 -22.64 -8.09 5.26
C ILE A 71 -22.70 -6.91 6.24
N ARG A 72 -23.91 -6.60 6.68
CA ARG A 72 -24.16 -5.44 7.55
C ARG A 72 -23.38 -5.47 8.87
N PRO A 73 -23.29 -6.60 9.59
CA PRO A 73 -22.51 -6.66 10.82
C PRO A 73 -21.03 -6.25 10.64
N LEU A 74 -20.40 -6.66 9.53
CA LEU A 74 -19.03 -6.29 9.24
C LEU A 74 -18.90 -4.78 8.98
N ARG A 75 -19.80 -4.21 8.18
CA ARG A 75 -19.81 -2.76 7.89
C ARG A 75 -20.04 -1.93 9.16
N GLU A 76 -20.93 -2.36 10.06
CA GLU A 76 -21.15 -1.75 11.37
C GLU A 76 -19.91 -1.84 12.26
N GLY A 77 -19.24 -3.01 12.26
CA GLY A 77 -17.99 -3.23 12.99
C GLY A 77 -16.86 -2.31 12.47
N ILE A 78 -16.69 -2.21 11.16
CA ILE A 78 -15.71 -1.32 10.53
C ILE A 78 -16.02 0.14 10.86
N ALA A 79 -17.27 0.60 10.71
CA ALA A 79 -17.64 1.97 11.00
C ALA A 79 -17.39 2.34 12.48
N ARG A 80 -17.66 1.41 13.39
CA ARG A 80 -17.35 1.59 14.83
C ARG A 80 -15.83 1.75 15.04
N MET A 81 -15.03 0.84 14.50
CA MET A 81 -13.56 0.88 14.59
C MET A 81 -13.01 2.19 14.01
N LEU A 82 -13.51 2.66 12.86
CA LEU A 82 -13.07 3.91 12.25
C LEU A 82 -13.40 5.13 13.13
N ARG A 83 -14.57 5.15 13.79
CA ARG A 83 -14.90 6.24 14.71
C ARG A 83 -14.04 6.20 15.97
N GLU A 84 -13.91 5.03 16.61
CA GLU A 84 -13.23 4.88 17.89
C GLU A 84 -11.72 5.00 17.79
N ASP A 85 -11.12 4.35 16.79
CA ASP A 85 -9.67 4.23 16.67
C ASP A 85 -9.05 5.28 15.72
N ARG A 86 -9.86 5.89 14.82
CA ARG A 86 -9.36 6.79 13.75
C ARG A 86 -10.02 8.18 13.74
N GLY A 87 -11.04 8.41 14.56
CA GLY A 87 -11.76 9.69 14.60
C GLY A 87 -12.52 10.03 13.28
N ILE A 88 -12.83 9.02 12.47
CA ILE A 88 -13.57 9.20 11.21
C ILE A 88 -15.05 9.06 11.49
N ASP A 89 -15.82 10.14 11.34
CA ASP A 89 -17.26 10.11 11.54
C ASP A 89 -17.95 9.43 10.35
N CYS A 90 -18.41 8.20 10.56
CA CYS A 90 -19.06 7.39 9.54
C CYS A 90 -20.02 6.36 10.12
N THR A 91 -20.90 5.84 9.29
CA THR A 91 -21.84 4.77 9.58
C THR A 91 -21.61 3.58 8.64
N ALA A 92 -22.34 2.48 8.84
CA ALA A 92 -22.30 1.34 7.90
C ALA A 92 -22.67 1.71 6.47
N ASP A 93 -23.43 2.80 6.26
CA ASP A 93 -23.84 3.25 4.92
C ASP A 93 -22.72 3.97 4.16
N ASN A 94 -21.65 4.37 4.87
CA ASN A 94 -20.43 4.93 4.28
C ASN A 94 -19.41 3.84 3.89
N ILE A 95 -19.69 2.56 4.15
CA ILE A 95 -18.78 1.45 3.93
C ILE A 95 -19.23 0.61 2.74
N LEU A 96 -18.31 0.34 1.81
CA LEU A 96 -18.46 -0.65 0.74
C LEU A 96 -17.28 -1.62 0.79
N MET A 97 -17.58 -2.91 0.92
CA MET A 97 -16.58 -3.98 0.86
C MET A 97 -16.11 -4.23 -0.58
N ALA A 98 -14.83 -4.54 -0.74
CA ALA A 98 -14.19 -4.79 -2.03
C ALA A 98 -13.20 -5.97 -1.96
N PRO A 99 -12.82 -6.61 -3.09
CA PRO A 99 -11.87 -7.73 -3.11
C PRO A 99 -10.43 -7.28 -2.85
N GLY A 100 -10.20 -6.72 -1.67
CA GLY A 100 -8.94 -6.13 -1.22
C GLY A 100 -8.75 -4.68 -1.66
N GLY A 101 -7.86 -3.95 -0.99
CA GLY A 101 -7.62 -2.52 -1.23
C GLY A 101 -7.27 -2.17 -2.68
N LYS A 102 -6.53 -3.05 -3.37
CA LYS A 102 -6.18 -2.82 -4.80
C LYS A 102 -7.41 -2.65 -5.69
N TYR A 103 -8.40 -3.52 -5.52
CA TYR A 103 -9.62 -3.45 -6.32
C TYR A 103 -10.50 -2.27 -5.86
N ALA A 104 -10.55 -1.99 -4.56
CA ALA A 104 -11.22 -0.81 -4.02
C ALA A 104 -10.68 0.50 -4.65
N ILE A 105 -9.36 0.62 -4.78
CA ILE A 105 -8.72 1.76 -5.47
C ILE A 105 -9.14 1.81 -6.94
N TYR A 106 -9.06 0.66 -7.65
CA TYR A 106 -9.39 0.60 -9.07
C TYR A 106 -10.85 0.99 -9.34
N GLU A 107 -11.81 0.40 -8.62
CA GLU A 107 -13.24 0.71 -8.82
C GLU A 107 -13.58 2.15 -8.44
N THR A 108 -12.94 2.70 -7.42
CA THR A 108 -13.09 4.11 -7.03
C THR A 108 -12.56 5.04 -8.13
N VAL A 109 -11.33 4.84 -8.59
CA VAL A 109 -10.75 5.67 -9.66
C VAL A 109 -11.56 5.53 -10.94
N ARG A 110 -11.99 4.30 -11.28
CA ARG A 110 -12.81 4.04 -12.48
C ARG A 110 -14.18 4.70 -12.43
N THR A 111 -14.73 4.90 -11.23
CA THR A 111 -16.02 5.59 -11.01
C THR A 111 -15.89 7.10 -11.12
N LEU A 112 -14.75 7.66 -10.70
CA LEU A 112 -14.54 9.10 -10.58
C LEU A 112 -13.90 9.74 -11.81
N ILE A 113 -13.29 8.95 -12.71
CA ILE A 113 -12.55 9.45 -13.86
C ILE A 113 -13.27 9.10 -15.16
N ASP A 114 -13.56 10.11 -15.97
CA ASP A 114 -14.15 9.95 -17.30
C ASP A 114 -13.06 9.62 -18.33
N PRO A 115 -13.12 8.43 -18.97
CA PRO A 115 -12.13 8.06 -19.97
C PRO A 115 -12.19 8.99 -21.19
N GLY A 116 -11.01 9.46 -21.60
CA GLY A 116 -10.89 10.31 -22.81
C GLY A 116 -10.96 11.81 -22.56
N GLU A 117 -11.37 12.27 -21.38
CA GLU A 117 -11.41 13.68 -21.01
C GLU A 117 -10.05 14.24 -20.55
N GLY A 118 -9.02 13.40 -20.50
CA GLY A 118 -7.67 13.79 -20.06
C GLY A 118 -7.62 14.24 -18.60
N GLN A 119 -8.55 13.74 -17.78
CA GLN A 119 -8.60 14.05 -16.37
C GLN A 119 -7.36 13.49 -15.65
N GLU A 120 -6.77 14.33 -14.81
CA GLU A 120 -5.53 14.04 -14.11
C GLU A 120 -5.77 13.54 -12.70
N VAL A 121 -4.95 12.58 -12.30
CA VAL A 121 -4.90 12.06 -10.92
C VAL A 121 -3.49 12.28 -10.38
N MET A 122 -3.38 13.14 -9.38
CA MET A 122 -2.13 13.37 -8.67
C MET A 122 -1.79 12.16 -7.79
N ILE A 123 -0.52 11.77 -7.77
CA ILE A 123 -0.01 10.66 -6.96
C ILE A 123 1.20 11.16 -6.17
N LEU A 124 1.16 11.08 -4.85
CA LEU A 124 2.33 11.37 -4.01
C LEU A 124 3.38 10.27 -4.21
N ASN A 125 4.54 10.65 -4.72
CA ASN A 125 5.67 9.76 -4.96
C ASN A 125 6.82 10.02 -3.97
N PRO A 126 7.53 8.97 -3.52
CA PRO A 126 7.38 7.57 -3.92
C PRO A 126 6.02 7.00 -3.54
N GLY A 127 5.30 6.44 -4.53
CA GLY A 127 3.96 5.88 -4.38
C GLY A 127 3.92 4.41 -4.77
N TRP A 128 2.99 3.66 -4.20
CA TRP A 128 2.87 2.25 -4.52
C TRP A 128 2.74 2.01 -6.04
N VAL A 129 3.55 1.10 -6.55
CA VAL A 129 3.75 0.80 -7.98
C VAL A 129 2.49 0.57 -8.81
N SER A 130 1.35 0.32 -8.16
CA SER A 130 0.09 0.06 -8.86
C SER A 130 -0.77 1.30 -9.08
N TYR A 131 -0.49 2.46 -8.46
CA TYR A 131 -1.37 3.64 -8.60
C TYR A 131 -1.40 4.18 -10.03
N ALA A 132 -0.26 4.49 -10.61
CA ALA A 132 -0.20 5.01 -11.98
C ALA A 132 -0.80 4.02 -13.02
N PRO A 133 -0.50 2.71 -12.98
CA PRO A 133 -1.18 1.71 -13.81
C PRO A 133 -2.70 1.66 -13.61
N ILE A 134 -3.19 1.76 -12.37
CA ILE A 134 -4.63 1.77 -12.08
C ILE A 134 -5.30 3.01 -12.70
N VAL A 135 -4.71 4.19 -12.53
CA VAL A 135 -5.21 5.43 -13.12
C VAL A 135 -5.26 5.32 -14.65
N SER A 136 -4.19 4.83 -15.27
CA SER A 136 -4.15 4.62 -16.72
C SER A 136 -5.20 3.60 -17.18
N ALA A 137 -5.39 2.49 -16.45
CA ALA A 137 -6.41 1.47 -16.75
C ALA A 137 -7.83 2.04 -16.66
N ALA A 138 -8.06 2.96 -15.73
CA ALA A 138 -9.33 3.68 -15.59
C ALA A 138 -9.56 4.74 -16.68
N GLY A 139 -8.52 5.07 -17.48
CA GLY A 139 -8.58 6.07 -18.55
C GLY A 139 -8.17 7.48 -18.14
N GLY A 140 -7.64 7.65 -16.92
CA GLY A 140 -7.08 8.90 -16.42
C GLY A 140 -5.60 9.08 -16.76
N VAL A 141 -5.08 10.26 -16.45
CA VAL A 141 -3.68 10.64 -16.62
C VAL A 141 -3.00 10.71 -15.25
N PRO A 142 -2.06 9.79 -14.91
CA PRO A 142 -1.33 9.87 -13.65
C PRO A 142 -0.30 11.01 -13.69
N VAL A 143 -0.27 11.84 -12.64
CA VAL A 143 0.68 12.96 -12.48
C VAL A 143 1.38 12.82 -11.12
N GLY A 144 2.71 12.64 -11.13
CA GLY A 144 3.50 12.46 -9.92
C GLY A 144 3.76 13.78 -9.19
N VAL A 145 3.56 13.79 -7.88
CA VAL A 145 4.10 14.81 -6.96
C VAL A 145 5.37 14.22 -6.37
N GLU A 146 6.52 14.62 -6.87
CA GLU A 146 7.79 14.02 -6.48
C GLU A 146 8.28 14.62 -5.16
N LEU A 147 8.37 13.78 -4.12
CA LEU A 147 8.94 14.08 -2.82
C LEU A 147 10.37 13.49 -2.76
N THR A 148 11.28 14.11 -1.99
CA THR A 148 12.69 13.76 -2.02
C THR A 148 13.16 13.04 -0.76
N PHE A 149 14.19 12.21 -0.91
CA PHE A 149 14.84 11.49 0.18
C PHE A 149 15.47 12.48 1.20
N GLU A 150 16.09 13.54 0.70
CA GLU A 150 16.78 14.56 1.48
C GLU A 150 15.82 15.34 2.39
N GLU A 151 14.57 15.52 1.96
CA GLU A 151 13.51 16.16 2.73
C GLU A 151 12.66 15.13 3.53
N ASN A 152 13.14 13.87 3.61
CA ASN A 152 12.42 12.79 4.24
C ASN A 152 10.96 12.68 3.76
N TYR A 153 10.74 12.95 2.46
CA TYR A 153 9.42 12.87 1.79
C TYR A 153 8.35 13.77 2.41
N HIS A 154 8.77 14.91 2.97
CA HIS A 154 7.84 15.88 3.57
C HIS A 154 6.92 16.50 2.50
N ILE A 155 5.63 16.57 2.83
CA ILE A 155 4.61 17.13 1.94
C ILE A 155 4.52 18.64 2.17
N THR A 156 4.71 19.41 1.12
CA THR A 156 4.56 20.87 1.16
C THR A 156 3.50 21.35 0.19
N ARG A 157 2.82 22.42 0.53
CA ARG A 157 1.88 23.09 -0.38
C ARG A 157 2.54 23.41 -1.72
N GLN A 158 3.79 23.87 -1.70
CA GLN A 158 4.52 24.21 -2.90
C GLN A 158 4.72 23.00 -3.84
N ALA A 159 4.98 21.81 -3.30
CA ALA A 159 5.14 20.60 -4.09
C ALA A 159 3.83 20.24 -4.81
N LEU A 160 2.69 20.38 -4.12
CA LEU A 160 1.36 20.12 -4.69
C LEU A 160 0.99 21.14 -5.77
N GLU A 161 1.23 22.42 -5.53
CA GLU A 161 0.90 23.52 -6.48
C GLU A 161 1.71 23.45 -7.79
N LYS A 162 2.89 22.84 -7.78
CA LYS A 162 3.71 22.67 -9.00
C LYS A 162 3.08 21.79 -10.07
N VAL A 163 2.16 20.91 -9.69
CA VAL A 163 1.65 19.86 -10.59
C VAL A 163 0.14 19.89 -10.79
N VAL A 164 -0.60 20.58 -9.94
CA VAL A 164 -2.05 20.70 -10.08
C VAL A 164 -2.42 21.50 -11.35
N SER A 165 -3.46 21.07 -12.03
CA SER A 165 -4.00 21.74 -13.20
C SER A 165 -5.53 21.78 -13.18
N PRO A 166 -6.19 22.55 -14.07
CA PRO A 166 -7.66 22.53 -14.18
C PRO A 166 -8.26 21.16 -14.54
N ARG A 167 -7.43 20.20 -14.99
CA ARG A 167 -7.84 18.83 -15.29
C ARG A 167 -7.70 17.88 -14.10
N THR A 168 -7.04 18.29 -13.04
CA THR A 168 -6.87 17.47 -11.82
C THR A 168 -8.24 17.25 -11.15
N ARG A 169 -8.52 16.00 -10.78
CA ARG A 169 -9.78 15.59 -10.12
C ARG A 169 -9.56 14.88 -8.80
N LEU A 170 -8.44 14.18 -8.66
CA LEU A 170 -8.19 13.29 -7.54
C LEU A 170 -6.73 13.37 -7.11
N LEU A 171 -6.50 13.34 -5.80
CA LEU A 171 -5.18 13.12 -5.20
C LEU A 171 -5.16 11.74 -4.55
N ILE A 172 -4.24 10.88 -4.97
CA ILE A 172 -3.97 9.57 -4.33
C ILE A 172 -2.79 9.71 -3.39
N MET A 173 -2.98 9.27 -2.16
CA MET A 173 -1.95 9.21 -1.13
C MET A 173 -2.00 7.89 -0.38
N ASN A 174 -0.87 7.47 0.21
CA ASN A 174 -0.76 6.28 1.02
C ASN A 174 0.05 6.56 2.29
N TYR A 175 -0.59 6.48 3.44
CA TYR A 175 0.08 6.67 4.73
C TYR A 175 -0.53 5.75 5.80
N PRO A 176 0.32 5.04 6.57
CA PRO A 176 1.78 4.91 6.46
C PRO A 176 2.22 4.46 5.07
N ASN A 177 3.29 5.07 4.56
CA ASN A 177 3.63 5.00 3.14
C ASN A 177 4.40 3.72 2.77
N ASN A 178 3.99 3.07 1.69
CA ASN A 178 4.77 2.10 0.95
C ASN A 178 5.33 2.81 -0.30
N PRO A 179 6.66 3.08 -0.40
CA PRO A 179 7.74 2.29 0.18
C PRO A 179 8.47 2.90 1.39
N THR A 180 8.29 4.18 1.71
CA THR A 180 9.20 4.94 2.58
C THR A 180 9.07 4.64 4.08
N GLY A 181 7.91 4.12 4.51
CA GLY A 181 7.59 3.95 5.93
C GLY A 181 7.29 5.27 6.67
N CYS A 182 7.15 6.38 5.94
CA CYS A 182 6.71 7.65 6.51
C CYS A 182 5.26 7.57 7.00
N VAL A 183 4.95 8.31 8.05
CA VAL A 183 3.58 8.54 8.53
C VAL A 183 3.19 9.98 8.25
N LEU A 184 1.90 10.21 8.06
CA LEU A 184 1.38 11.56 7.82
C LEU A 184 1.31 12.33 9.14
N SER A 185 1.91 13.50 9.20
CA SER A 185 1.76 14.41 10.34
C SER A 185 0.41 15.13 10.30
N ARG A 186 0.00 15.71 11.44
CA ARG A 186 -1.23 16.52 11.50
C ARG A 186 -1.13 17.76 10.62
N GLU A 187 0.04 18.37 10.54
CA GLU A 187 0.35 19.54 9.73
C GLU A 187 0.26 19.22 8.24
N GLU A 188 0.82 18.08 7.81
CA GLU A 188 0.73 17.61 6.43
C GLU A 188 -0.71 17.25 6.04
N ALA A 189 -1.43 16.58 6.94
CA ALA A 189 -2.85 16.28 6.73
C ALA A 189 -3.69 17.56 6.56
N ALA A 190 -3.41 18.59 7.38
CA ALA A 190 -4.08 19.88 7.25
C ALA A 190 -3.71 20.60 5.94
N CYS A 191 -2.44 20.56 5.55
CA CYS A 191 -1.96 21.12 4.28
C CYS A 191 -2.66 20.47 3.07
N ILE A 192 -2.77 19.14 3.07
CA ILE A 192 -3.47 18.40 2.01
C ILE A 192 -4.96 18.74 2.01
N ALA A 193 -5.59 18.83 3.20
CA ALA A 193 -7.00 19.19 3.34
C ALA A 193 -7.29 20.57 2.74
N ASP A 194 -6.51 21.58 3.10
CA ASP A 194 -6.67 22.94 2.59
C ASP A 194 -6.40 23.00 1.07
N PHE A 195 -5.38 22.29 0.59
CA PHE A 195 -5.10 22.17 -0.84
C PHE A 195 -6.27 21.54 -1.62
N ALA A 196 -6.80 20.44 -1.12
CA ALA A 196 -7.91 19.74 -1.78
C ALA A 196 -9.18 20.61 -1.84
N LEU A 197 -9.49 21.36 -0.79
CA LEU A 197 -10.62 22.29 -0.75
C LEU A 197 -10.43 23.45 -1.72
N ASP A 198 -9.24 24.06 -1.76
CA ASP A 198 -8.95 25.21 -2.64
C ASP A 198 -9.05 24.86 -4.13
N HIS A 199 -8.77 23.58 -4.48
CA HIS A 199 -8.78 23.09 -5.86
C HIS A 199 -9.99 22.17 -6.17
N GLU A 200 -10.95 22.03 -5.25
CA GLU A 200 -12.15 21.18 -5.40
C GLU A 200 -11.79 19.71 -5.75
N LEU A 201 -10.72 19.18 -5.15
CA LEU A 201 -10.24 17.81 -5.39
C LEU A 201 -10.85 16.82 -4.41
N LEU A 202 -11.02 15.58 -4.87
CA LEU A 202 -11.19 14.45 -3.98
C LEU A 202 -9.83 13.89 -3.54
N ILE A 203 -9.79 13.27 -2.36
CA ILE A 203 -8.62 12.61 -1.81
C ILE A 203 -8.92 11.12 -1.69
N LEU A 204 -8.15 10.26 -2.36
CA LEU A 204 -8.13 8.83 -2.09
C LEU A 204 -6.98 8.53 -1.14
N SER A 205 -7.33 8.28 0.12
CA SER A 205 -6.39 7.97 1.19
C SER A 205 -6.29 6.45 1.39
N ASP A 206 -5.20 5.86 0.88
CA ASP A 206 -4.91 4.43 1.10
C ASP A 206 -4.23 4.25 2.45
N GLU A 207 -4.97 3.69 3.40
CA GLU A 207 -4.59 3.56 4.81
C GLU A 207 -4.39 2.09 5.23
N VAL A 208 -4.07 1.19 4.30
CA VAL A 208 -3.95 -0.26 4.57
C VAL A 208 -2.89 -0.61 5.62
N TYR A 209 -1.95 0.30 5.89
CA TYR A 209 -0.92 0.15 6.92
C TYR A 209 -1.23 0.92 8.22
N SER A 210 -2.43 1.47 8.38
CA SER A 210 -2.78 2.37 9.50
C SER A 210 -2.55 1.79 10.89
N THR A 211 -2.57 0.47 11.06
CA THR A 211 -2.29 -0.23 12.32
C THR A 211 -0.80 -0.57 12.52
N ILE A 212 0.01 -0.45 11.46
CA ILE A 212 1.44 -0.78 11.54
C ILE A 212 2.22 0.51 11.66
N VAL A 213 2.29 1.01 12.88
CA VAL A 213 3.02 2.21 13.29
C VAL A 213 3.88 1.93 14.51
N TYR A 214 4.97 2.64 14.68
CA TYR A 214 6.00 2.39 15.67
C TYR A 214 6.26 3.60 16.56
N ASP A 215 6.81 3.36 17.75
CA ASP A 215 7.34 4.39 18.67
C ASP A 215 6.31 5.46 19.04
N GLY A 216 5.04 5.08 19.14
CA GLY A 216 3.96 6.01 19.47
C GLY A 216 3.59 6.98 18.35
N ALA A 217 4.05 6.71 17.11
CA ALA A 217 3.64 7.52 15.96
C ALA A 217 2.13 7.41 15.73
N GLU A 218 1.50 8.52 15.41
CA GLU A 218 0.08 8.56 15.10
C GLU A 218 -0.14 8.32 13.60
N SER A 219 -1.10 7.46 13.26
CA SER A 219 -1.56 7.29 11.88
C SER A 219 -2.73 8.24 11.64
N VAL A 220 -2.45 9.47 11.21
CA VAL A 220 -3.49 10.48 10.93
C VAL A 220 -4.24 10.12 9.64
N SER A 221 -5.57 10.28 9.67
CA SER A 221 -6.41 10.19 8.47
C SER A 221 -6.92 11.57 8.07
N PRO A 222 -6.83 11.98 6.80
CA PRO A 222 -7.49 13.21 6.33
C PRO A 222 -9.01 13.19 6.56
N ALA A 223 -9.65 12.02 6.54
CA ALA A 223 -11.08 11.87 6.80
C ALA A 223 -11.48 12.22 8.25
N SER A 224 -10.53 12.29 9.19
CA SER A 224 -10.79 12.76 10.56
C SER A 224 -10.86 14.29 10.68
N ILE A 225 -10.53 15.02 9.62
CA ILE A 225 -10.57 16.48 9.58
C ILE A 225 -11.92 16.91 9.02
N ALA A 226 -12.82 17.36 9.91
CA ALA A 226 -14.23 17.60 9.58
C ALA A 226 -14.48 18.47 8.33
N ARG A 227 -13.64 19.52 8.09
CA ARG A 227 -13.82 20.41 6.95
C ARG A 227 -13.57 19.78 5.58
N VAL A 228 -12.84 18.66 5.51
CA VAL A 228 -12.50 17.96 4.26
C VAL A 228 -13.09 16.55 4.18
N ALA A 229 -13.76 16.08 5.22
CA ALA A 229 -14.24 14.70 5.33
C ALA A 229 -15.11 14.27 4.13
N ASP A 230 -15.95 15.19 3.61
CA ASP A 230 -16.78 14.93 2.43
C ASP A 230 -16.00 14.86 1.11
N HIS A 231 -14.72 15.17 1.12
CA HIS A 231 -13.82 15.04 -0.03
C HIS A 231 -12.90 13.81 0.06
N VAL A 232 -12.99 13.01 1.13
CA VAL A 232 -12.05 11.91 1.39
C VAL A 232 -12.70 10.55 1.15
N ILE A 233 -12.03 9.72 0.37
CA ILE A 233 -12.30 8.30 0.20
C ILE A 233 -11.17 7.54 0.90
N THR A 234 -11.44 6.99 2.07
CA THR A 234 -10.49 6.14 2.79
C THR A 234 -10.56 4.72 2.22
N VAL A 235 -9.43 4.18 1.78
CA VAL A 235 -9.27 2.77 1.42
C VAL A 235 -8.51 2.06 2.52
N ASN A 236 -9.03 0.91 2.95
CA ASN A 236 -8.34 0.06 3.92
C ASN A 236 -8.73 -1.41 3.72
N GLY A 237 -8.30 -2.30 4.61
CA GLY A 237 -8.65 -3.72 4.54
C GLY A 237 -7.88 -4.56 5.55
N PHE A 238 -8.10 -5.86 5.47
CA PHE A 238 -7.60 -6.84 6.43
C PHE A 238 -6.26 -7.46 6.05
N SER A 239 -5.77 -7.17 4.83
CA SER A 239 -4.55 -7.78 4.29
C SER A 239 -3.32 -7.60 5.17
N LYS A 240 -3.18 -6.42 5.82
CA LYS A 240 -1.96 -6.06 6.56
C LYS A 240 -2.17 -6.15 8.08
N CYS A 241 -3.27 -5.59 8.58
CA CYS A 241 -3.56 -5.59 10.01
C CYS A 241 -3.82 -6.98 10.60
N ALA A 242 -4.37 -7.90 9.80
CA ALA A 242 -4.74 -9.24 10.24
C ALA A 242 -4.10 -10.37 9.41
N ALA A 243 -3.01 -10.07 8.66
CA ALA A 243 -2.30 -11.04 7.82
C ALA A 243 -3.25 -11.83 6.89
N MET A 244 -4.23 -11.14 6.27
CA MET A 244 -5.29 -11.73 5.44
C MET A 244 -5.10 -11.42 3.95
N THR A 245 -3.87 -11.47 3.44
CA THR A 245 -3.58 -11.12 2.03
C THR A 245 -4.33 -12.01 1.04
N GLY A 246 -4.38 -13.32 1.28
CA GLY A 246 -5.07 -14.32 0.45
C GLY A 246 -6.60 -14.30 0.55
N TRP A 247 -7.18 -13.73 1.60
CA TRP A 247 -8.63 -13.64 1.80
C TRP A 247 -9.31 -12.63 0.89
N ARG A 248 -8.54 -11.69 0.33
CA ARG A 248 -9.02 -10.66 -0.59
C ARG A 248 -10.15 -9.80 -0.01
N LEU A 249 -9.94 -9.22 1.16
CA LEU A 249 -10.90 -8.35 1.83
C LEU A 249 -10.33 -6.93 2.05
N GLY A 250 -11.02 -5.97 1.49
CA GLY A 250 -10.78 -4.53 1.67
C GLY A 250 -12.11 -3.79 1.67
N TYR A 251 -12.04 -2.48 1.84
CA TYR A 251 -13.21 -1.62 1.82
C TYR A 251 -12.84 -0.18 1.47
N ILE A 252 -13.85 0.58 1.03
CA ILE A 252 -13.82 2.03 1.05
C ILE A 252 -14.71 2.54 2.19
N CYS A 253 -14.33 3.68 2.77
CA CYS A 253 -15.18 4.52 3.59
C CYS A 253 -15.22 5.91 2.95
N ALA A 254 -16.40 6.36 2.55
CA ALA A 254 -16.57 7.60 1.78
C ALA A 254 -17.96 8.21 1.99
N PRO A 255 -18.21 9.45 1.55
CA PRO A 255 -19.54 10.00 1.44
C PRO A 255 -20.49 9.04 0.71
N ARG A 256 -21.74 9.00 1.16
CA ARG A 256 -22.74 8.03 0.68
C ARG A 256 -22.92 8.08 -0.84
N GLU A 257 -22.92 9.27 -1.43
CA GLU A 257 -23.07 9.42 -2.89
C GLU A 257 -21.95 8.71 -3.66
N ILE A 258 -20.71 8.81 -3.18
CA ILE A 258 -19.56 8.10 -3.77
C ILE A 258 -19.71 6.59 -3.59
N VAL A 259 -20.09 6.15 -2.38
CA VAL A 259 -20.33 4.73 -2.08
C VAL A 259 -21.42 4.16 -3.01
N ASP A 260 -22.52 4.89 -3.20
CA ASP A 260 -23.63 4.46 -4.06
C ASP A 260 -23.18 4.30 -5.52
N MET A 261 -22.36 5.21 -6.03
CA MET A 261 -21.83 5.15 -7.40
C MET A 261 -20.82 4.02 -7.59
N VAL A 262 -19.89 3.84 -6.64
CA VAL A 262 -18.94 2.71 -6.70
C VAL A 262 -19.68 1.38 -6.59
N GLN A 263 -20.72 1.30 -5.76
CA GLN A 263 -21.56 0.12 -5.64
C GLN A 263 -22.27 -0.26 -6.95
N MET A 264 -22.71 0.73 -7.74
CA MET A 264 -23.31 0.45 -9.05
C MET A 264 -22.33 -0.28 -9.97
N LEU A 265 -21.08 0.14 -10.01
CA LEU A 265 -20.03 -0.56 -10.76
C LEU A 265 -19.79 -1.96 -10.19
N ASN A 266 -19.69 -2.07 -8.87
CA ASN A 266 -19.42 -3.30 -8.14
C ASN A 266 -20.50 -4.38 -8.41
N GLN A 267 -21.79 -3.99 -8.45
CA GLN A 267 -22.90 -4.90 -8.76
C GLN A 267 -22.77 -5.60 -10.13
N HIS A 268 -22.11 -4.95 -11.09
CA HIS A 268 -21.94 -5.48 -12.45
C HIS A 268 -20.57 -6.11 -12.72
N THR A 269 -19.62 -5.95 -11.81
CA THR A 269 -18.24 -6.48 -11.96
C THR A 269 -17.95 -7.65 -11.03
N MET A 270 -18.51 -7.64 -9.81
CA MET A 270 -18.18 -8.59 -8.77
C MET A 270 -19.43 -9.24 -8.12
N SER A 271 -20.58 -8.55 -8.10
CA SER A 271 -21.82 -8.90 -7.39
C SER A 271 -21.72 -8.78 -5.87
N CYS A 272 -20.97 -9.65 -5.20
CA CYS A 272 -20.72 -9.61 -3.77
C CYS A 272 -19.40 -10.33 -3.41
N LEU A 273 -18.93 -10.17 -2.18
CA LEU A 273 -17.81 -10.92 -1.63
C LEU A 273 -18.26 -12.26 -1.03
N SER A 274 -17.31 -13.16 -0.82
CA SER A 274 -17.55 -14.43 -0.13
C SER A 274 -18.00 -14.20 1.30
N GLU A 275 -19.18 -14.71 1.68
CA GLU A 275 -19.77 -14.53 3.01
C GLU A 275 -18.83 -15.05 4.10
N PHE A 276 -18.33 -16.28 3.95
CA PHE A 276 -17.42 -16.91 4.92
C PHE A 276 -16.12 -16.07 5.16
N ALA A 277 -15.65 -15.37 4.12
CA ALA A 277 -14.49 -14.50 4.28
C ALA A 277 -14.85 -13.22 5.06
N MET A 278 -16.06 -12.68 4.85
CA MET A 278 -16.54 -11.52 5.61
C MET A 278 -16.82 -11.86 7.08
N GLU A 279 -17.31 -13.07 7.38
CA GLU A 279 -17.45 -13.58 8.75
C GLU A 279 -16.08 -13.69 9.45
N ALA A 280 -15.08 -14.20 8.75
CA ALA A 280 -13.70 -14.21 9.26
C ALA A 280 -13.18 -12.78 9.55
N ALA A 281 -13.47 -11.82 8.67
CA ALA A 281 -13.07 -10.43 8.84
C ALA A 281 -13.78 -9.75 10.03
N LEU A 282 -15.03 -10.08 10.27
CA LEU A 282 -15.78 -9.60 11.44
C LEU A 282 -15.08 -10.01 12.75
N GLU A 283 -14.61 -11.25 12.84
CA GLU A 283 -13.83 -11.72 13.99
C GLU A 283 -12.41 -11.12 14.00
N ALA A 284 -11.80 -10.86 12.84
CA ALA A 284 -10.50 -10.21 12.76
C ALA A 284 -10.49 -8.80 13.34
N LEU A 285 -11.60 -8.07 13.32
CA LEU A 285 -11.75 -6.77 14.01
C LEU A 285 -11.52 -6.86 15.53
N GLN A 286 -11.66 -8.05 16.12
CA GLN A 286 -11.46 -8.28 17.54
C GLN A 286 -10.03 -8.76 17.90
N CYS A 287 -9.18 -9.03 16.88
CA CYS A 287 -7.82 -9.55 17.05
C CYS A 287 -6.80 -8.42 17.26
N LYS A 288 -7.11 -7.44 18.12
CA LYS A 288 -6.24 -6.28 18.37
C LYS A 288 -4.91 -6.69 19.03
N ASP A 289 -4.94 -7.68 19.93
CA ASP A 289 -3.74 -8.14 20.64
C ASP A 289 -2.77 -8.88 19.70
N GLU A 290 -3.29 -9.70 18.81
CA GLU A 290 -2.48 -10.40 17.78
C GLU A 290 -1.87 -9.41 16.80
N THR A 291 -2.64 -8.38 16.39
CA THR A 291 -2.11 -7.28 15.57
C THR A 291 -1.00 -6.53 16.31
N ALA A 292 -1.18 -6.22 17.59
CA ALA A 292 -0.17 -5.53 18.40
C ALA A 292 1.11 -6.37 18.54
N ALA A 293 0.98 -7.68 18.77
CA ALA A 293 2.13 -8.59 18.86
C ALA A 293 2.90 -8.67 17.52
N MET A 294 2.18 -8.70 16.40
CA MET A 294 2.79 -8.65 15.06
C MET A 294 3.55 -7.33 14.85
N VAL A 295 2.97 -6.19 15.20
CA VAL A 295 3.59 -4.86 15.09
C VAL A 295 4.85 -4.77 15.96
N GLU A 296 4.82 -5.30 17.18
CA GLU A 296 5.99 -5.32 18.06
C GLU A 296 7.13 -6.18 17.47
N SER A 297 6.81 -7.32 16.87
CA SER A 297 7.79 -8.14 16.14
C SER A 297 8.41 -7.36 14.98
N TYR A 298 7.60 -6.64 14.21
CA TYR A 298 8.12 -5.79 13.13
C TYR A 298 8.98 -4.65 13.66
N ARG A 299 8.61 -4.03 14.78
CA ARG A 299 9.42 -2.97 15.42
C ARG A 299 10.82 -3.49 15.75
N HIS A 300 10.91 -4.68 16.37
CA HIS A 300 12.18 -5.32 16.71
C HIS A 300 13.02 -5.59 15.45
N ARG A 301 12.42 -6.17 14.41
CA ARG A 301 13.12 -6.43 13.13
C ARG A 301 13.56 -5.15 12.43
N ARG A 302 12.71 -4.12 12.41
CA ARG A 302 13.06 -2.79 11.89
C ARG A 302 14.32 -2.25 12.55
N ASP A 303 14.35 -2.27 13.88
CA ASP A 303 15.42 -1.63 14.64
C ASP A 303 16.80 -2.21 14.30
N PHE A 304 16.94 -3.51 14.32
CA PHE A 304 18.24 -4.10 13.99
C PHE A 304 18.54 -4.09 12.47
N PHE A 305 17.51 -4.24 11.63
CA PHE A 305 17.71 -4.26 10.19
C PHE A 305 18.14 -2.89 9.64
N VAL A 306 17.48 -1.81 10.07
CA VAL A 306 17.85 -0.44 9.69
C VAL A 306 19.21 -0.05 10.26
N ALA A 307 19.50 -0.44 11.51
CA ALA A 307 20.84 -0.22 12.07
C ALA A 307 21.92 -0.97 11.27
N GLY A 308 21.65 -2.20 10.85
CA GLY A 308 22.54 -2.99 10.00
C GLY A 308 22.74 -2.37 8.61
N LEU A 309 21.68 -1.89 7.97
CA LEU A 309 21.76 -1.17 6.68
C LEU A 309 22.65 0.08 6.79
N ASN A 310 22.43 0.90 7.81
CA ASN A 310 23.21 2.13 8.03
C ASN A 310 24.68 1.86 8.44
N ALA A 311 25.03 0.64 8.82
CA ALA A 311 26.41 0.25 9.06
C ALA A 311 27.19 -0.13 7.78
N ILE A 312 26.49 -0.30 6.66
CA ILE A 312 27.09 -0.61 5.35
C ILE A 312 27.54 0.71 4.71
N PRO A 313 28.82 0.87 4.33
CA PRO A 313 29.30 2.07 3.65
C PRO A 313 28.52 2.36 2.35
N GLY A 314 28.11 3.63 2.16
CA GLY A 314 27.33 4.05 1.00
C GLY A 314 25.83 3.71 1.07
N VAL A 315 25.33 3.18 2.21
CA VAL A 315 23.91 2.93 2.45
C VAL A 315 23.35 3.89 3.48
N THR A 316 22.24 4.53 3.18
CA THR A 316 21.50 5.42 4.10
C THR A 316 20.04 5.02 4.10
N CYS A 317 19.51 4.70 5.28
CA CYS A 317 18.11 4.34 5.47
C CYS A 317 17.51 5.17 6.62
N HIS A 318 16.47 5.95 6.33
CA HIS A 318 15.69 6.60 7.38
C HIS A 318 14.94 5.53 8.19
N VAL A 319 14.79 5.74 9.49
CA VAL A 319 14.04 4.83 10.35
C VAL A 319 12.54 4.97 10.04
N PRO A 320 11.89 3.94 9.46
CA PRO A 320 10.48 4.02 9.13
C PRO A 320 9.62 4.11 10.41
N LYS A 321 8.63 4.98 10.37
CA LYS A 321 7.66 5.17 11.45
C LYS A 321 6.43 4.29 11.31
N GLY A 322 6.26 3.66 10.15
CA GLY A 322 5.18 2.72 9.86
C GLY A 322 5.54 1.72 8.78
N THR A 323 4.60 0.84 8.43
CA THR A 323 4.74 -0.27 7.48
C THR A 323 5.77 -1.33 7.93
N PHE A 324 6.12 -2.25 7.08
CA PHE A 324 7.20 -3.21 7.30
C PHE A 324 8.26 -3.14 6.19
N TYR A 325 8.50 -1.90 5.69
CA TYR A 325 9.49 -1.65 4.65
C TYR A 325 10.62 -0.77 5.14
N ALA A 326 11.83 -1.12 4.73
CA ALA A 326 13.00 -0.27 4.74
C ALA A 326 13.20 0.30 3.34
N TRP A 327 13.38 1.61 3.27
CA TRP A 327 13.63 2.35 2.05
C TRP A 327 15.02 2.99 2.15
N ALA A 328 15.99 2.33 1.50
CA ALA A 328 17.38 2.70 1.62
C ALA A 328 17.91 3.30 0.31
N LYS A 329 18.59 4.44 0.42
CA LYS A 329 19.43 5.00 -0.64
C LYS A 329 20.78 4.26 -0.61
N ILE A 330 21.18 3.74 -1.76
CA ILE A 330 22.43 2.99 -1.92
C ILE A 330 23.27 3.72 -3.00
N GLU A 331 24.42 4.21 -2.61
CA GLU A 331 25.39 4.82 -3.51
C GLU A 331 26.35 3.73 -4.00
N LEU A 332 26.20 3.30 -5.23
CA LEU A 332 26.93 2.19 -5.80
C LEU A 332 27.42 2.54 -7.22
N ASP A 333 28.65 3.03 -7.33
CA ASP A 333 29.40 3.29 -8.57
C ASP A 333 28.53 3.84 -9.74
N GLY A 334 27.74 4.89 -9.46
CA GLY A 334 26.87 5.56 -10.46
C GLY A 334 25.69 4.75 -10.97
N LYS A 335 25.38 3.58 -10.36
CA LYS A 335 24.25 2.72 -10.72
C LYS A 335 22.91 3.34 -10.35
N ASN A 336 21.92 3.14 -11.20
CA ASN A 336 20.53 3.45 -10.87
C ASN A 336 19.88 2.32 -10.01
N SER A 337 18.67 2.55 -9.53
CA SER A 337 17.99 1.63 -8.61
C SER A 337 17.74 0.23 -9.22
N GLN A 338 17.50 0.14 -10.53
CA GLN A 338 17.33 -1.15 -11.22
C GLN A 338 18.64 -1.92 -11.26
N GLU A 339 19.75 -1.26 -11.63
CA GLU A 339 21.08 -1.86 -11.69
C GLU A 339 21.56 -2.30 -10.30
N ILE A 340 21.22 -1.53 -9.24
CA ILE A 340 21.50 -1.90 -7.85
C ILE A 340 20.70 -3.15 -7.45
N ALA A 341 19.41 -3.19 -7.76
CA ALA A 341 18.56 -4.34 -7.43
C ALA A 341 19.01 -5.63 -8.16
N ASP A 342 19.38 -5.52 -9.44
CA ASP A 342 19.91 -6.64 -10.22
C ASP A 342 21.24 -7.11 -9.65
N TYR A 343 22.16 -6.20 -9.30
CA TYR A 343 23.45 -6.52 -8.67
C TYR A 343 23.27 -7.25 -7.35
N LEU A 344 22.42 -6.74 -6.45
CA LEU A 344 22.14 -7.39 -5.17
C LEU A 344 21.53 -8.78 -5.35
N LEU A 345 20.71 -8.98 -6.37
CA LEU A 345 20.14 -10.29 -6.66
C LEU A 345 21.18 -11.27 -7.21
N GLU A 346 22.04 -10.83 -8.12
CA GLU A 346 23.00 -11.69 -8.84
C GLU A 346 24.21 -12.04 -7.99
N GLU A 347 24.79 -11.06 -7.29
CA GLU A 347 26.03 -11.22 -6.51
C GLU A 347 25.77 -11.52 -5.04
N ALA A 348 24.78 -10.86 -4.41
CA ALA A 348 24.46 -11.12 -3.01
C ALA A 348 23.38 -12.20 -2.82
N GLY A 349 22.65 -12.60 -3.86
CA GLY A 349 21.51 -13.49 -3.72
C GLY A 349 20.37 -12.87 -2.91
N VAL A 350 20.20 -11.54 -2.93
CA VAL A 350 19.16 -10.81 -2.19
C VAL A 350 18.23 -10.09 -3.15
N ALA A 351 16.98 -10.54 -3.21
CA ALA A 351 15.96 -9.94 -4.06
C ALA A 351 15.31 -8.73 -3.36
N THR A 352 15.40 -7.57 -3.99
CA THR A 352 14.88 -6.28 -3.50
C THR A 352 14.04 -5.61 -4.60
N VAL A 353 13.32 -4.52 -4.32
CA VAL A 353 12.53 -3.81 -5.33
C VAL A 353 13.21 -2.49 -5.66
N PRO A 354 13.51 -2.21 -6.96
CA PRO A 354 14.14 -0.97 -7.37
C PRO A 354 13.23 0.24 -7.12
N GLY A 355 13.81 1.34 -6.69
CA GLY A 355 13.09 2.53 -6.30
C GLY A 355 12.41 3.28 -7.43
N ASP A 356 12.98 3.24 -8.65
CA ASP A 356 12.39 3.87 -9.83
C ASP A 356 10.97 3.35 -10.14
N ALA A 357 10.62 2.14 -9.66
CA ALA A 357 9.27 1.61 -9.77
C ALA A 357 8.21 2.41 -8.98
N TYR A 358 8.63 3.26 -8.05
CA TYR A 358 7.76 4.05 -7.15
C TYR A 358 7.69 5.53 -7.53
N GLY A 359 8.31 5.96 -8.62
CA GLY A 359 8.38 7.34 -9.08
C GLY A 359 9.82 7.86 -9.17
N LEU A 360 9.99 9.06 -9.72
CA LEU A 360 11.31 9.65 -9.97
C LEU A 360 12.13 9.90 -8.69
N GLY A 361 11.47 10.14 -7.56
CA GLY A 361 12.12 10.28 -6.25
C GLY A 361 12.75 8.99 -5.71
N GLY A 362 12.62 7.86 -6.44
CA GLY A 362 13.18 6.55 -6.07
C GLY A 362 14.57 6.26 -6.63
N THR A 363 15.15 7.18 -7.41
CA THR A 363 16.47 6.99 -8.01
C THR A 363 17.54 6.68 -6.95
N CYS A 364 18.31 5.60 -7.16
CA CYS A 364 19.27 5.04 -6.19
C CYS A 364 18.66 4.52 -4.88
N CYS A 365 17.33 4.48 -4.75
CA CYS A 365 16.67 3.88 -3.59
C CYS A 365 16.25 2.45 -3.87
N ILE A 366 16.20 1.65 -2.81
CA ILE A 366 15.78 0.24 -2.85
C ILE A 366 14.76 0.00 -1.75
N ARG A 367 13.63 -0.64 -2.08
CA ARG A 367 12.68 -1.10 -1.07
C ARG A 367 13.01 -2.54 -0.65
N MET A 368 13.10 -2.73 0.65
CA MET A 368 13.26 -4.04 1.29
C MET A 368 12.16 -4.25 2.31
N SER A 369 11.60 -5.45 2.37
CA SER A 369 10.64 -5.84 3.41
C SER A 369 11.36 -6.51 4.57
N PHE A 370 11.06 -6.09 5.81
CA PHE A 370 11.51 -6.79 7.01
C PHE A 370 10.40 -7.70 7.61
N ALA A 371 9.32 -7.92 6.86
CA ALA A 371 8.33 -8.97 7.16
C ALA A 371 8.84 -10.32 6.64
N THR A 372 9.90 -10.83 7.29
CA THR A 372 10.50 -12.14 7.04
C THR A 372 11.29 -12.60 8.28
N ALA A 373 11.76 -13.84 8.28
CA ALA A 373 12.49 -14.41 9.42
C ALA A 373 13.74 -13.60 9.77
N GLU A 374 14.01 -13.42 11.07
CA GLU A 374 15.15 -12.64 11.55
C GLU A 374 16.49 -13.20 11.03
N GLY A 375 16.61 -14.52 10.91
CA GLY A 375 17.80 -15.18 10.35
C GLY A 375 18.08 -14.77 8.91
N ASP A 376 17.02 -14.67 8.09
CA ASP A 376 17.12 -14.24 6.69
C ASP A 376 17.53 -12.76 6.60
N LEU A 377 16.99 -11.90 7.48
CA LEU A 377 17.37 -10.49 7.53
C LEU A 377 18.85 -10.29 7.90
N ARG A 378 19.34 -11.03 8.90
CA ARG A 378 20.76 -11.00 9.31
C ARG A 378 21.68 -11.48 8.20
N GLU A 379 21.33 -12.56 7.54
CA GLU A 379 22.10 -13.10 6.43
C GLU A 379 22.05 -12.17 5.20
N ALA A 380 20.91 -11.57 4.91
CA ALA A 380 20.80 -10.56 3.84
C ALA A 380 21.73 -9.37 4.10
N LEU A 381 21.73 -8.83 5.32
CA LEU A 381 22.67 -7.75 5.71
C LEU A 381 24.11 -8.13 5.49
N ARG A 382 24.53 -9.34 5.93
CA ARG A 382 25.89 -9.83 5.75
C ARG A 382 26.29 -9.95 4.27
N ARG A 383 25.39 -10.46 3.42
CA ARG A 383 25.61 -10.62 1.98
C ARG A 383 25.68 -9.27 1.26
N MET A 384 24.78 -8.37 1.60
CA MET A 384 24.76 -7.01 1.04
C MET A 384 26.02 -6.23 1.44
N ASP A 385 26.45 -6.28 2.70
CA ASP A 385 27.67 -5.62 3.14
C ASP A 385 28.90 -6.13 2.35
N ALA A 386 29.02 -7.44 2.19
CA ALA A 386 30.13 -8.05 1.42
C ALA A 386 30.11 -7.57 -0.05
N ALA A 387 28.96 -7.65 -0.73
CA ALA A 387 28.86 -7.28 -2.14
C ALA A 387 29.07 -5.76 -2.37
N ILE A 388 28.52 -4.90 -1.50
CA ILE A 388 28.67 -3.44 -1.62
C ILE A 388 30.14 -3.00 -1.37
N ARG A 389 30.83 -3.64 -0.42
CA ARG A 389 32.26 -3.36 -0.20
C ARG A 389 33.13 -3.84 -1.35
N GLU A 390 32.81 -4.96 -1.97
CA GLU A 390 33.58 -5.50 -3.11
C GLU A 390 33.56 -4.56 -4.31
N ILE A 391 32.44 -3.91 -4.60
CA ILE A 391 32.31 -3.02 -5.75
C ILE A 391 32.86 -1.60 -5.47
N ASN A 392 32.81 -1.12 -4.20
CA ASN A 392 33.27 0.20 -3.81
C ASN A 392 34.74 0.23 -3.36
N GLY A 393 35.38 -0.90 -3.18
CA GLY A 393 36.71 -1.04 -2.65
C GLY A 393 37.78 -1.21 -3.62
#